data_a9f94107da8ad08abc1fa05f07382de1
#
_entry.id   a9f94107da8ad08abc1fa05f07382de1
#
_cell.length_a   1.000
_cell.length_b   1.000
_cell.length_c   1.000
_cell.angle_alpha   90.00
_cell.angle_beta   90.00
_cell.angle_gamma   90.00
#
_symmetry.space_group_name_H-M   'P 1'
#
loop_
_entity.id
_entity.type
_entity.pdbx_description
1 polymer ?
#
loop_
_entity_poly.entity_id
_entity_poly.type
_entity_poly.pdbx_seq_one_letter_code
_entity_poly.pdbx_strand_id
1 'polypeptide(L)'
;MVQKESKNSYLLLSGQRRLAALKRLGAKKIPVLLLTQSTRYDLEDAKAASVVENLHRNKLNIKDMTAACVFLTESVGKAKAAKSLGISSQTLKKYLGFAAVPEKLKQYVPKELSRDDVTKLYQTTPNITKALKIVQKIIPLDQKLRKEYFKALSRSPSSSHNKLLKISKSHMLQQRIRFELTKGIAQKLKKHANRNDVNPDQMANKILSDWLKKR
;
A
#
# COMPACT_ATOMS: atom_id res chain seq x y z
N MET A 1 -26.80 -13.00 14.79
CA MET A 1 -27.68 -12.90 13.61
C MET A 1 -27.54 -14.19 12.82
N VAL A 2 -28.65 -14.76 12.38
CA VAL A 2 -28.69 -16.06 11.67
C VAL A 2 -29.59 -15.95 10.44
N GLN A 3 -29.32 -16.78 9.43
CA GLN A 3 -30.18 -16.99 8.28
C GLN A 3 -30.66 -18.42 8.28
N LYS A 4 -31.94 -18.63 7.96
CA LYS A 4 -32.52 -19.98 7.85
C LYS A 4 -32.00 -20.68 6.59
N GLU A 5 -31.36 -21.80 6.74
CA GLU A 5 -30.78 -22.59 5.66
C GLU A 5 -31.71 -23.73 5.24
N SER A 6 -32.31 -24.41 6.22
CA SER A 6 -33.31 -25.47 6.03
C SER A 6 -34.33 -25.47 7.16
N LYS A 7 -35.23 -26.49 7.20
CA LYS A 7 -36.30 -26.56 8.20
C LYS A 7 -35.78 -26.51 9.65
N ASN A 8 -34.59 -27.07 9.92
CA ASN A 8 -33.99 -27.14 11.25
C ASN A 8 -32.52 -26.66 11.30
N SER A 9 -32.04 -26.01 10.24
CA SER A 9 -30.67 -25.53 10.16
C SER A 9 -30.63 -24.03 9.95
N TYR A 10 -29.68 -23.37 10.64
CA TYR A 10 -29.47 -21.94 10.58
C TYR A 10 -27.98 -21.65 10.35
N LEU A 11 -27.68 -20.83 9.35
CA LEU A 11 -26.35 -20.32 9.10
C LEU A 11 -26.07 -19.12 10.02
N LEU A 12 -25.00 -19.20 10.80
CA LEU A 12 -24.60 -18.12 11.69
C LEU A 12 -23.82 -17.06 10.89
N LEU A 13 -24.42 -15.89 10.71
CA LEU A 13 -23.80 -14.76 10.00
C LEU A 13 -22.92 -13.90 10.92
N SER A 14 -23.32 -13.72 12.20
CA SER A 14 -22.59 -12.92 13.18
C SER A 14 -22.89 -13.40 14.61
N GLY A 15 -21.92 -13.25 15.53
CA GLY A 15 -22.07 -13.60 16.94
C GLY A 15 -21.43 -14.92 17.34
N GLN A 16 -20.40 -15.41 16.63
CA GLN A 16 -19.70 -16.67 16.91
C GLN A 16 -19.20 -16.77 18.36
N ARG A 17 -18.58 -15.69 18.88
CA ARG A 17 -18.10 -15.68 20.27
C ARG A 17 -19.22 -15.76 21.30
N ARG A 18 -20.35 -15.09 21.07
CA ARG A 18 -21.54 -15.18 21.92
C ARG A 18 -22.14 -16.58 21.90
N LEU A 19 -22.27 -17.17 20.72
CA LEU A 19 -22.73 -18.53 20.58
C LEU A 19 -21.83 -19.53 21.32
N ALA A 20 -20.51 -19.41 21.19
CA ALA A 20 -19.54 -20.23 21.88
C ALA A 20 -19.64 -20.07 23.43
N ALA A 21 -19.81 -18.85 23.92
CA ALA A 21 -19.96 -18.56 25.34
C ALA A 21 -21.27 -19.17 25.89
N LEU A 22 -22.38 -18.97 25.18
CA LEU A 22 -23.68 -19.53 25.59
C LEU A 22 -23.71 -21.06 25.57
N LYS A 23 -23.05 -21.70 24.59
CA LYS A 23 -22.85 -23.14 24.57
C LYS A 23 -22.04 -23.63 25.78
N ARG A 24 -20.97 -22.93 26.17
CA ARG A 24 -20.18 -23.26 27.37
C ARG A 24 -20.99 -23.12 28.67
N LEU A 25 -21.92 -22.16 28.71
CA LEU A 25 -22.83 -21.97 29.84
C LEU A 25 -24.02 -22.94 29.87
N GLY A 26 -24.07 -23.89 28.91
CA GLY A 26 -25.16 -24.90 28.87
C GLY A 26 -26.52 -24.35 28.43
N ALA A 27 -26.57 -23.19 27.78
CA ALA A 27 -27.84 -22.61 27.35
C ALA A 27 -28.55 -23.49 26.32
N LYS A 28 -29.72 -23.98 26.70
CA LYS A 28 -30.57 -24.86 25.83
C LYS A 28 -31.29 -24.09 24.73
N LYS A 29 -31.57 -22.81 24.94
CA LYS A 29 -32.23 -21.92 23.97
C LYS A 29 -31.44 -20.63 23.88
N ILE A 30 -31.20 -20.16 22.66
CA ILE A 30 -30.41 -18.95 22.39
C ILE A 30 -31.27 -18.00 21.54
N PRO A 31 -31.55 -16.78 21.99
CA PRO A 31 -32.28 -15.81 21.19
C PRO A 31 -31.42 -15.38 19.98
N VAL A 32 -32.03 -15.42 18.81
CA VAL A 32 -31.35 -15.09 17.55
C VAL A 32 -32.14 -14.02 16.76
N LEU A 33 -31.44 -13.15 16.09
CA LEU A 33 -32.05 -12.27 15.08
C LEU A 33 -32.07 -13.04 13.74
N LEU A 34 -33.28 -13.37 13.28
CA LEU A 34 -33.46 -14.04 11.99
C LEU A 34 -33.46 -13.03 10.84
N LEU A 35 -32.61 -13.25 9.87
CA LEU A 35 -32.59 -12.47 8.65
C LEU A 35 -33.64 -13.03 7.68
N THR A 36 -34.66 -12.26 7.37
CA THR A 36 -35.78 -12.65 6.51
C THR A 36 -35.68 -12.11 5.09
N GLN A 37 -34.58 -11.45 4.75
CA GLN A 37 -34.41 -10.85 3.42
C GLN A 37 -34.18 -11.89 2.31
N SER A 38 -34.64 -11.54 1.11
CA SER A 38 -34.64 -12.35 -0.11
C SER A 38 -33.25 -12.71 -0.65
N THR A 39 -32.18 -12.13 -0.12
CA THR A 39 -30.80 -12.42 -0.52
C THR A 39 -30.28 -13.59 0.32
N ARG A 40 -30.18 -14.76 -0.26
CA ARG A 40 -29.47 -15.89 0.37
C ARG A 40 -27.98 -15.57 0.44
N TYR A 41 -27.44 -15.49 1.65
CA TYR A 41 -26.00 -15.51 1.87
C TYR A 41 -25.57 -16.99 1.86
N ASP A 42 -24.56 -17.30 1.08
CA ASP A 42 -23.88 -18.58 1.20
C ASP A 42 -22.84 -18.54 2.35
N LEU A 43 -22.15 -19.64 2.57
CA LEU A 43 -21.17 -19.75 3.64
C LEU A 43 -20.00 -18.76 3.45
N GLU A 44 -19.64 -18.44 2.20
CA GLU A 44 -18.57 -17.52 1.85
C GLU A 44 -18.98 -16.07 2.07
N ASP A 45 -20.20 -15.70 1.68
CA ASP A 45 -20.78 -14.40 1.98
C ASP A 45 -20.89 -14.15 3.50
N ALA A 46 -21.29 -15.17 4.26
CA ALA A 46 -21.36 -15.08 5.72
C ALA A 46 -19.98 -14.88 6.36
N LYS A 47 -18.97 -15.59 5.89
CA LYS A 47 -17.58 -15.40 6.31
C LYS A 47 -17.06 -14.01 5.94
N ALA A 48 -17.33 -13.56 4.71
CA ALA A 48 -16.96 -12.23 4.26
C ALA A 48 -17.59 -11.12 5.12
N ALA A 49 -18.89 -11.23 5.41
CA ALA A 49 -19.61 -10.30 6.29
C ALA A 49 -19.03 -10.29 7.72
N SER A 50 -18.69 -11.45 8.27
CA SER A 50 -18.05 -11.57 9.59
C SER A 50 -16.67 -10.92 9.64
N VAL A 51 -15.87 -11.06 8.58
CA VAL A 51 -14.57 -10.40 8.47
C VAL A 51 -14.75 -8.88 8.43
N VAL A 52 -15.68 -8.38 7.63
CA VAL A 52 -15.99 -6.94 7.53
C VAL A 52 -16.50 -6.37 8.85
N GLU A 53 -17.41 -7.08 9.58
CA GLU A 53 -17.86 -6.65 10.91
C GLU A 53 -16.71 -6.51 11.90
N ASN A 54 -15.81 -7.49 11.94
CA ASN A 54 -14.62 -7.43 12.80
C ASN A 54 -13.66 -6.29 12.43
N LEU A 55 -13.57 -5.97 11.15
CA LEU A 55 -12.77 -4.86 10.61
C LEU A 55 -13.25 -3.50 11.14
N HIS A 56 -14.56 -3.30 11.19
CA HIS A 56 -15.14 -2.03 11.68
C HIS A 56 -15.05 -1.86 13.21
N ARG A 57 -14.88 -2.95 13.97
CA ARG A 57 -14.78 -2.91 15.43
C ARG A 57 -13.39 -2.60 15.97
N ASN A 58 -12.35 -2.98 15.27
CA ASN A 58 -10.97 -2.86 15.73
C ASN A 58 -10.12 -2.10 14.71
N LYS A 59 -9.23 -1.20 15.18
CA LYS A 59 -8.12 -0.70 14.35
C LYS A 59 -7.22 -1.87 14.00
N LEU A 60 -7.40 -2.42 12.81
CA LEU A 60 -6.63 -3.56 12.36
C LEU A 60 -5.16 -3.23 12.19
N ASN A 61 -4.33 -4.17 12.59
CA ASN A 61 -2.94 -4.14 12.19
C ASN A 61 -2.80 -4.48 10.69
N ILE A 62 -1.63 -4.20 10.14
CA ILE A 62 -1.34 -4.40 8.70
C ILE A 62 -1.50 -5.88 8.31
N LYS A 63 -1.18 -6.82 9.21
CA LYS A 63 -1.25 -8.26 8.95
C LYS A 63 -2.70 -8.71 8.79
N ASP A 64 -3.57 -8.32 9.70
CA ASP A 64 -4.99 -8.70 9.67
C ASP A 64 -5.71 -8.08 8.47
N MET A 65 -5.42 -6.80 8.16
CA MET A 65 -5.95 -6.14 6.98
C MET A 65 -5.47 -6.82 5.69
N THR A 66 -4.21 -7.26 5.63
CA THR A 66 -3.67 -7.99 4.48
C THR A 66 -4.40 -9.32 4.29
N ALA A 67 -4.56 -10.09 5.36
CA ALA A 67 -5.28 -11.36 5.33
C ALA A 67 -6.75 -11.18 4.89
N ALA A 68 -7.43 -10.17 5.41
CA ALA A 68 -8.79 -9.83 5.01
C ALA A 68 -8.91 -9.44 3.53
N CYS A 69 -7.95 -8.65 3.02
CA CYS A 69 -7.91 -8.28 1.60
C CYS A 69 -7.74 -9.50 0.69
N VAL A 70 -6.87 -10.45 1.06
CA VAL A 70 -6.67 -11.69 0.31
C VAL A 70 -7.96 -12.52 0.33
N PHE A 71 -8.47 -12.83 1.52
CA PHE A 71 -9.66 -13.65 1.71
C PHE A 71 -10.87 -13.08 0.92
N LEU A 72 -11.18 -11.80 1.08
CA LEU A 72 -12.32 -11.19 0.39
C LEU A 72 -12.11 -11.11 -1.12
N THR A 73 -10.87 -10.95 -1.58
CA THR A 73 -10.58 -10.92 -3.02
C THR A 73 -10.82 -12.29 -3.65
N GLU A 74 -10.45 -13.37 -2.97
CA GLU A 74 -10.66 -14.74 -3.41
C GLU A 74 -12.14 -15.11 -3.38
N SER A 75 -12.87 -14.73 -2.32
CA SER A 75 -14.29 -15.08 -2.13
C SER A 75 -15.22 -14.29 -3.07
N VAL A 76 -15.09 -12.97 -3.15
CA VAL A 76 -16.09 -12.10 -3.83
C VAL A 76 -15.52 -11.26 -4.97
N GLY A 77 -14.25 -11.40 -5.27
CA GLY A 77 -13.55 -10.64 -6.32
C GLY A 77 -13.13 -9.24 -5.90
N LYS A 78 -12.18 -8.66 -6.65
CA LYS A 78 -11.49 -7.39 -6.29
C LYS A 78 -12.42 -6.19 -6.08
N ALA A 79 -13.41 -6.02 -6.96
CA ALA A 79 -14.30 -4.85 -6.90
C ALA A 79 -15.20 -4.89 -5.66
N LYS A 80 -15.83 -6.03 -5.40
CA LYS A 80 -16.69 -6.24 -4.21
C LYS A 80 -15.86 -6.21 -2.93
N ALA A 81 -14.68 -6.82 -2.90
CA ALA A 81 -13.78 -6.80 -1.75
C ALA A 81 -13.38 -5.36 -1.36
N ALA A 82 -12.97 -4.52 -2.31
CA ALA A 82 -12.65 -3.13 -2.05
C ALA A 82 -13.83 -2.35 -1.45
N LYS A 83 -15.04 -2.54 -2.03
CA LYS A 83 -16.28 -1.92 -1.55
C LYS A 83 -16.63 -2.38 -0.13
N SER A 84 -16.58 -3.68 0.14
CA SER A 84 -16.88 -4.25 1.45
C SER A 84 -15.91 -3.80 2.54
N LEU A 85 -14.63 -3.62 2.19
CA LEU A 85 -13.59 -3.11 3.09
C LEU A 85 -13.62 -1.59 3.27
N GLY A 86 -14.41 -0.85 2.49
CA GLY A 86 -14.42 0.62 2.50
C GLY A 86 -13.10 1.25 2.04
N ILE A 87 -12.34 0.56 1.18
CA ILE A 87 -11.04 1.02 0.68
C ILE A 87 -11.05 1.19 -0.85
N SER A 88 -10.15 2.03 -1.36
CA SER A 88 -9.98 2.17 -2.81
C SER A 88 -9.39 0.90 -3.44
N SER A 89 -9.71 0.64 -4.72
CA SER A 89 -9.10 -0.46 -5.48
C SER A 89 -7.57 -0.37 -5.52
N GLN A 90 -7.02 0.85 -5.49
CA GLN A 90 -5.57 1.07 -5.41
C GLN A 90 -5.01 0.63 -4.07
N THR A 91 -5.72 0.92 -2.97
CA THR A 91 -5.34 0.48 -1.63
C THR A 91 -5.41 -1.04 -1.52
N LEU A 92 -6.46 -1.68 -2.07
CA LEU A 92 -6.57 -3.13 -2.14
C LEU A 92 -5.37 -3.76 -2.88
N LYS A 93 -5.01 -3.22 -4.07
CA LYS A 93 -3.84 -3.69 -4.83
C LYS A 93 -2.55 -3.64 -4.01
N LYS A 94 -2.36 -2.60 -3.19
CA LYS A 94 -1.19 -2.48 -2.30
C LYS A 94 -1.16 -3.56 -1.22
N TYR A 95 -2.30 -3.90 -0.62
CA TYR A 95 -2.40 -5.00 0.36
C TYR A 95 -2.15 -6.36 -0.30
N LEU A 96 -2.72 -6.60 -1.48
CA LEU A 96 -2.48 -7.83 -2.22
C LEU A 96 -1.01 -7.96 -2.65
N GLY A 97 -0.38 -6.87 -3.10
CA GLY A 97 1.05 -6.84 -3.38
C GLY A 97 1.91 -7.15 -2.16
N PHE A 98 1.52 -6.65 -0.98
CA PHE A 98 2.20 -6.95 0.28
C PHE A 98 1.97 -8.39 0.74
N ALA A 99 0.82 -8.98 0.45
CA ALA A 99 0.55 -10.39 0.77
C ALA A 99 1.59 -11.33 0.13
N ALA A 100 2.01 -11.02 -1.11
CA ALA A 100 3.01 -11.80 -1.84
C ALA A 100 4.45 -11.65 -1.31
N VAL A 101 4.71 -10.68 -0.42
CA VAL A 101 6.05 -10.45 0.16
C VAL A 101 6.37 -11.58 1.16
N PRO A 102 7.58 -12.18 1.11
CA PRO A 102 8.02 -13.19 2.08
C PRO A 102 8.04 -12.68 3.52
N GLU A 103 7.71 -13.55 4.48
CA GLU A 103 7.65 -13.21 5.92
C GLU A 103 8.98 -12.63 6.45
N LYS A 104 10.12 -13.13 5.94
CA LYS A 104 11.46 -12.59 6.29
C LYS A 104 11.62 -11.10 5.99
N LEU A 105 10.87 -10.55 5.05
CA LEU A 105 10.86 -9.11 4.75
C LEU A 105 9.73 -8.39 5.50
N LYS A 106 8.60 -9.04 5.73
CA LYS A 106 7.47 -8.46 6.46
C LYS A 106 7.79 -8.12 7.91
N GLN A 107 8.77 -8.81 8.53
CA GLN A 107 9.18 -8.54 9.91
C GLN A 107 9.69 -7.10 10.14
N TYR A 108 10.16 -6.42 9.11
CA TYR A 108 10.62 -5.02 9.17
C TYR A 108 9.48 -4.00 9.14
N VAL A 109 8.23 -4.46 8.94
CA VAL A 109 7.03 -3.60 8.87
C VAL A 109 6.25 -3.71 10.18
N PRO A 110 5.75 -2.62 10.76
CA PRO A 110 5.89 -1.21 10.34
C PRO A 110 7.07 -0.47 10.99
N LYS A 111 7.89 -1.16 11.78
CA LYS A 111 8.89 -0.52 12.65
C LYS A 111 9.96 0.25 11.86
N GLU A 112 10.65 -0.44 10.94
CA GLU A 112 11.78 0.12 10.21
C GLU A 112 11.40 0.64 8.83
N LEU A 113 10.50 -0.08 8.14
CA LEU A 113 10.08 0.22 6.76
C LEU A 113 8.57 0.28 6.64
N SER A 114 8.09 1.05 5.66
CA SER A 114 6.68 1.02 5.32
C SER A 114 6.32 -0.23 4.51
N ARG A 115 5.05 -0.64 4.59
CA ARG A 115 4.51 -1.72 3.76
C ARG A 115 4.81 -1.52 2.27
N ASP A 116 4.57 -0.29 1.79
CA ASP A 116 4.74 0.05 0.37
C ASP A 116 6.21 -0.03 -0.05
N ASP A 117 7.16 0.34 0.83
CA ASP A 117 8.59 0.27 0.54
C ASP A 117 9.08 -1.18 0.45
N VAL A 118 8.65 -2.04 1.38
CA VAL A 118 8.99 -3.46 1.36
C VAL A 118 8.39 -4.16 0.14
N THR A 119 7.15 -3.82 -0.23
CA THR A 119 6.52 -4.34 -1.44
C THR A 119 7.29 -3.95 -2.70
N LYS A 120 7.67 -2.68 -2.83
CA LYS A 120 8.49 -2.19 -3.95
C LYS A 120 9.85 -2.88 -4.01
N LEU A 121 10.51 -3.01 -2.86
CA LEU A 121 11.79 -3.70 -2.79
C LEU A 121 11.69 -5.13 -3.30
N TYR A 122 10.68 -5.88 -2.86
CA TYR A 122 10.49 -7.27 -3.29
C TYR A 122 10.13 -7.36 -4.78
N GLN A 123 9.29 -6.45 -5.29
CA GLN A 123 8.95 -6.40 -6.72
C GLN A 123 10.17 -6.11 -7.61
N THR A 124 11.08 -5.27 -7.15
CA THR A 124 12.30 -4.92 -7.91
C THR A 124 13.45 -5.89 -7.67
N THR A 125 13.47 -6.57 -6.52
CA THR A 125 14.50 -7.53 -6.12
C THR A 125 13.85 -8.78 -5.54
N PRO A 126 13.33 -9.69 -6.39
CA PRO A 126 12.64 -10.91 -5.93
C PRO A 126 13.55 -11.88 -5.15
N ASN A 127 14.85 -11.78 -5.32
CA ASN A 127 15.80 -12.59 -4.57
C ASN A 127 15.86 -12.13 -3.12
N ILE A 128 15.33 -12.96 -2.21
CA ILE A 128 15.17 -12.65 -0.78
C ILE A 128 16.51 -12.30 -0.13
N THR A 129 17.57 -13.05 -0.44
CA THR A 129 18.90 -12.80 0.16
C THR A 129 19.46 -11.43 -0.24
N LYS A 130 19.30 -11.06 -1.54
CA LYS A 130 19.70 -9.74 -2.01
C LYS A 130 18.82 -8.64 -1.38
N ALA A 131 17.51 -8.84 -1.31
CA ALA A 131 16.58 -7.89 -0.70
C ALA A 131 16.91 -7.65 0.78
N LEU A 132 17.20 -8.70 1.55
CA LEU A 132 17.62 -8.57 2.97
C LEU A 132 18.92 -7.79 3.12
N LYS A 133 19.93 -8.04 2.27
CA LYS A 133 21.18 -7.26 2.27
C LYS A 133 20.92 -5.77 1.99
N ILE A 134 19.98 -5.45 1.10
CA ILE A 134 19.58 -4.06 0.83
C ILE A 134 18.87 -3.47 2.07
N VAL A 135 17.93 -4.19 2.68
CA VAL A 135 17.22 -3.75 3.90
C VAL A 135 18.22 -3.39 5.00
N GLN A 136 19.20 -4.26 5.29
CA GLN A 136 20.24 -4.00 6.29
C GLN A 136 21.03 -2.71 6.02
N LYS A 137 21.27 -2.39 4.74
CA LYS A 137 22.00 -1.18 4.35
C LYS A 137 21.16 0.09 4.41
N ILE A 138 19.83 -0.01 4.24
CA ILE A 138 18.95 1.17 4.21
C ILE A 138 18.31 1.49 5.56
N ILE A 139 18.18 0.52 6.47
CA ILE A 139 17.65 0.76 7.83
C ILE A 139 18.42 1.86 8.57
N PRO A 140 19.77 1.88 8.61
CA PRO A 140 20.51 2.90 9.32
C PRO A 140 20.47 4.28 8.67
N LEU A 141 19.92 4.41 7.45
CA LEU A 141 19.81 5.70 6.78
C LEU A 141 18.71 6.56 7.41
N ASP A 142 18.90 7.89 7.36
CA ASP A 142 17.86 8.85 7.75
C ASP A 142 16.56 8.63 6.98
N GLN A 143 15.42 8.94 7.61
CA GLN A 143 14.08 8.71 7.04
C GLN A 143 13.87 9.45 5.70
N LYS A 144 14.42 10.68 5.58
CA LYS A 144 14.31 11.44 4.33
C LYS A 144 15.11 10.77 3.21
N LEU A 145 16.33 10.34 3.51
CA LEU A 145 17.19 9.63 2.57
C LEU A 145 16.59 8.29 2.15
N ARG A 146 15.98 7.54 3.08
CA ARG A 146 15.24 6.30 2.76
C ARG A 146 14.10 6.56 1.78
N LYS A 147 13.30 7.60 1.99
CA LYS A 147 12.21 7.97 1.06
C LYS A 147 12.74 8.28 -0.34
N GLU A 148 13.82 9.05 -0.45
CA GLU A 148 14.45 9.35 -1.75
C GLU A 148 15.05 8.09 -2.38
N TYR A 149 15.64 7.18 -1.58
CA TYR A 149 16.12 5.88 -2.06
C TYR A 149 15.01 5.05 -2.72
N PHE A 150 13.85 4.92 -2.08
CA PHE A 150 12.72 4.18 -2.66
C PHE A 150 12.10 4.88 -3.88
N LYS A 151 12.17 6.21 -3.96
CA LYS A 151 11.81 6.94 -5.19
C LYS A 151 12.79 6.63 -6.32
N ALA A 152 14.09 6.65 -6.04
CA ALA A 152 15.13 6.30 -7.01
C ALA A 152 15.01 4.84 -7.47
N LEU A 153 14.76 3.91 -6.55
CA LEU A 153 14.52 2.49 -6.84
C LEU A 153 13.31 2.30 -7.78
N SER A 154 12.22 3.05 -7.55
CA SER A 154 11.02 2.98 -8.40
C SER A 154 11.26 3.51 -9.82
N ARG A 155 12.18 4.48 -9.98
CA ARG A 155 12.54 5.05 -11.29
C ARG A 155 13.57 4.20 -12.04
N SER A 156 14.45 3.54 -11.31
CA SER A 156 15.57 2.78 -11.86
C SER A 156 15.75 1.44 -11.14
N PRO A 157 14.81 0.48 -11.32
CA PRO A 157 14.79 -0.77 -10.56
C PRO A 157 16.04 -1.64 -10.71
N SER A 158 16.68 -1.60 -11.87
CA SER A 158 17.89 -2.39 -12.20
C SER A 158 19.21 -1.75 -11.70
N SER A 159 19.15 -0.55 -11.13
CA SER A 159 20.35 0.16 -10.67
C SER A 159 20.94 -0.48 -9.40
N SER A 160 22.28 -0.47 -9.31
CA SER A 160 22.97 -0.94 -8.12
C SER A 160 22.64 -0.09 -6.89
N HIS A 161 22.74 -0.68 -5.69
CA HIS A 161 22.54 0.02 -4.42
C HIS A 161 23.34 1.33 -4.33
N ASN A 162 24.64 1.28 -4.67
CA ASN A 162 25.51 2.45 -4.60
C ASN A 162 25.06 3.58 -5.55
N LYS A 163 24.60 3.24 -6.76
CA LYS A 163 24.07 4.20 -7.71
C LYS A 163 22.77 4.83 -7.20
N LEU A 164 21.86 4.03 -6.65
CA LEU A 164 20.61 4.50 -6.04
C LEU A 164 20.90 5.45 -4.87
N LEU A 165 21.85 5.09 -4.01
CA LEU A 165 22.23 5.92 -2.87
C LEU A 165 22.83 7.27 -3.31
N LYS A 166 23.68 7.26 -4.35
CA LYS A 166 24.24 8.49 -4.94
C LYS A 166 23.13 9.40 -5.50
N ILE A 167 22.20 8.84 -6.26
CA ILE A 167 21.04 9.58 -6.79
C ILE A 167 20.21 10.16 -5.64
N SER A 168 19.94 9.38 -4.60
CA SER A 168 19.13 9.82 -3.46
C SER A 168 19.77 10.96 -2.70
N LYS A 169 21.08 10.90 -2.46
CA LYS A 169 21.85 11.96 -1.83
C LYS A 169 21.85 13.24 -2.69
N SER A 170 22.06 13.13 -4.01
CA SER A 170 22.01 14.29 -4.90
C SER A 170 20.64 14.95 -4.93
N HIS A 171 19.56 14.18 -4.90
CA HIS A 171 18.19 14.71 -4.82
C HIS A 171 17.90 15.45 -3.50
N MET A 172 18.47 14.99 -2.39
CA MET A 172 18.33 15.68 -1.10
C MET A 172 19.06 17.03 -1.08
N LEU A 173 20.16 17.15 -1.80
CA LEU A 173 20.92 18.40 -1.90
C LEU A 173 20.29 19.38 -2.89
N GLN A 174 19.40 18.93 -3.76
CA GLN A 174 18.69 19.80 -4.70
C GLN A 174 17.62 20.62 -3.97
N GLN A 175 17.84 21.90 -3.84
CA GLN A 175 16.82 22.86 -3.45
C GLN A 175 15.96 23.22 -4.67
N ARG A 176 14.65 23.12 -4.55
CA ARG A 176 13.72 23.56 -5.59
C ARG A 176 13.34 25.02 -5.31
N ILE A 177 13.83 25.91 -6.14
CA ILE A 177 13.41 27.31 -6.14
C ILE A 177 12.31 27.45 -7.21
N ARG A 178 11.17 28.00 -6.83
CA ARG A 178 10.11 28.38 -7.77
C ARG A 178 10.17 29.88 -7.97
N PHE A 179 10.16 30.30 -9.21
CA PHE A 179 10.05 31.70 -9.58
C PHE A 179 9.08 31.87 -10.76
N GLU A 180 8.40 32.98 -10.80
CA GLU A 180 7.52 33.33 -11.90
C GLU A 180 8.28 34.07 -12.98
N LEU A 181 8.10 33.67 -14.22
CA LEU A 181 8.68 34.31 -15.38
C LEU A 181 7.62 35.15 -16.11
N THR A 182 7.94 36.31 -16.52
CA THR A 182 7.08 37.06 -17.44
C THR A 182 6.89 36.28 -18.72
N LYS A 183 5.74 36.47 -19.39
CA LYS A 183 5.36 35.74 -20.60
C LYS A 183 6.47 35.78 -21.68
N GLY A 184 7.12 36.95 -21.87
CA GLY A 184 8.20 37.10 -22.83
C GLY A 184 9.46 36.31 -22.50
N ILE A 185 9.87 36.28 -21.22
CA ILE A 185 11.02 35.47 -20.75
C ILE A 185 10.73 33.98 -20.86
N ALA A 186 9.53 33.55 -20.46
CA ALA A 186 9.11 32.16 -20.58
C ALA A 186 9.12 31.63 -22.04
N GLN A 187 8.68 32.47 -23.00
CA GLN A 187 8.74 32.14 -24.43
C GLN A 187 10.20 32.06 -24.94
N LYS A 188 11.07 32.98 -24.55
CA LYS A 188 12.49 32.91 -24.91
C LYS A 188 13.18 31.67 -24.36
N LEU A 189 12.90 31.31 -23.08
CA LEU A 189 13.41 30.10 -22.45
C LEU A 189 12.97 28.84 -23.19
N LYS A 190 11.67 28.72 -23.51
CA LYS A 190 11.13 27.59 -24.29
C LYS A 190 11.79 27.47 -25.66
N LYS A 191 11.96 28.59 -26.36
CA LYS A 191 12.61 28.63 -27.69
C LYS A 191 14.07 28.18 -27.63
N HIS A 192 14.79 28.58 -26.58
CA HIS A 192 16.16 28.15 -26.32
C HIS A 192 16.27 26.67 -25.93
N ALA A 193 15.35 26.17 -25.09
CA ALA A 193 15.28 24.80 -24.70
C ALA A 193 15.03 23.88 -25.91
N ASN A 194 14.07 24.22 -26.75
CA ASN A 194 13.76 23.46 -27.98
C ASN A 194 14.92 23.43 -28.97
N ARG A 195 15.70 24.52 -29.11
CA ARG A 195 16.89 24.55 -29.98
C ARG A 195 18.00 23.63 -29.49
N ASN A 196 18.08 23.36 -28.20
CA ASN A 196 19.10 22.52 -27.59
C ASN A 196 18.60 21.11 -27.21
N ASP A 197 17.37 20.78 -27.63
CA ASP A 197 16.72 19.48 -27.33
C ASP A 197 16.71 19.14 -25.82
N VAL A 198 16.43 20.14 -24.98
CA VAL A 198 16.36 19.96 -23.52
C VAL A 198 15.04 20.51 -22.97
N ASN A 199 14.65 20.03 -21.80
CA ASN A 199 13.49 20.57 -21.09
C ASN A 199 13.74 22.03 -20.65
N PRO A 200 12.74 22.94 -20.70
CA PRO A 200 12.84 24.32 -20.21
C PRO A 200 13.41 24.44 -18.79
N ASP A 201 13.07 23.53 -17.86
CA ASP A 201 13.62 23.54 -16.51
C ASP A 201 15.13 23.24 -16.48
N GLN A 202 15.58 22.33 -17.33
CA GLN A 202 17.00 22.00 -17.48
C GLN A 202 17.77 23.18 -18.10
N MET A 203 17.19 23.85 -19.09
CA MET A 203 17.77 25.04 -19.71
C MET A 203 17.86 26.19 -18.69
N ALA A 204 16.82 26.42 -17.89
CA ALA A 204 16.85 27.44 -16.83
C ALA A 204 17.95 27.17 -15.80
N ASN A 205 18.08 25.92 -15.35
CA ASN A 205 19.13 25.51 -14.42
C ASN A 205 20.53 25.71 -15.00
N LYS A 206 20.71 25.37 -16.28
CA LYS A 206 21.99 25.61 -16.98
C LYS A 206 22.35 27.10 -17.05
N ILE A 207 21.40 27.93 -17.48
CA ILE A 207 21.60 29.37 -17.57
C ILE A 207 21.96 29.98 -16.20
N LEU A 208 21.21 29.61 -15.15
CA LEU A 208 21.49 30.09 -13.79
C LEU A 208 22.84 29.59 -13.27
N SER A 209 23.18 28.34 -13.50
CA SER A 209 24.47 27.78 -13.12
C SER A 209 25.63 28.47 -13.80
N ASP A 210 25.52 28.72 -15.11
CA ASP A 210 26.56 29.40 -15.89
C ASP A 210 26.70 30.87 -15.50
N TRP A 211 25.59 31.52 -15.15
CA TRP A 211 25.62 32.89 -14.66
C TRP A 211 26.26 33.00 -13.26
N LEU A 212 25.97 32.09 -12.35
CA LEU A 212 26.56 32.07 -11.00
C LEU A 212 28.03 31.71 -10.99
N LYS A 213 28.54 30.94 -11.97
CA LYS A 213 29.97 30.62 -12.10
C LYS A 213 30.80 31.78 -12.61
N LYS A 214 30.18 32.76 -13.28
CA LYS A 214 30.84 33.91 -13.83
C LYS A 214 30.98 35.12 -12.85
N ARG A 215 30.40 34.95 -11.67
CA ARG A 215 30.51 35.90 -10.56
C ARG A 215 31.40 35.34 -9.44
#